data_81bf952c85025fff251354d5b522b56f
#
_entry.id   81bf952c85025fff251354d5b522b56f
#
_cell.length_a   1.000
_cell.length_b   1.000
_cell.length_c   1.000
_cell.angle_alpha   90.00
_cell.angle_beta   90.00
_cell.angle_gamma   90.00
#
_symmetry.space_group_name_H-M   'P 1'
#
loop_
_entity.id
_entity.type
_entity.pdbx_description
1 polymer ?
#
loop_
_entity_poly.entity_id
_entity_poly.type
_entity_poly.pdbx_seq_one_letter_code
_entity_poly.pdbx_strand_id
1 'polypeptide(L)'
;DITGGLPRVAELFEARRPKDHAIIAESDGYVEFGRDYKTKRRIIVRHEDETVEPTEYLVPKGRHITVQEGDFIRKGEYLLDGNPAPHDILKVQGIEALAAYLVNEIQEVYRLQGVKINDKHIEVISRQMMRKVRIIDPGDSSFLVGEPVSKTKLDEINRKLMDEELRVAIGEPLLLGITKAALSTDSFLSAASFQETTKVLTEASINGKLDQFNGLKENVII
;
A
#
# COMPACT_ATOMS: atom_id res chain seq x y z
N ASP A 1 2.81 -3.25 22.95
CA ASP A 1 1.36 -3.00 22.99
C ASP A 1 0.76 -3.35 21.65
N ILE A 2 0.06 -4.48 21.59
CA ILE A 2 -0.70 -4.86 20.40
C ILE A 2 -1.96 -3.98 20.40
N THR A 3 -2.10 -3.15 19.37
CA THR A 3 -3.29 -2.34 19.17
C THR A 3 -4.46 -3.26 18.83
N GLY A 4 -5.48 -3.27 19.69
CA GLY A 4 -6.68 -4.09 19.50
C GLY A 4 -7.95 -3.25 19.44
N GLY A 5 -9.08 -3.89 19.12
CA GLY A 5 -10.38 -3.23 19.05
C GLY A 5 -10.51 -2.16 17.97
N LEU A 6 -11.34 -1.14 18.20
CA LEU A 6 -11.58 -0.06 17.23
C LEU A 6 -10.32 0.72 16.81
N PRO A 7 -9.32 0.97 17.68
CA PRO A 7 -8.06 1.57 17.25
C PRO A 7 -7.33 0.76 16.18
N ARG A 8 -7.41 -0.57 16.21
CA ARG A 8 -6.84 -1.43 15.17
C ARG A 8 -7.54 -1.25 13.83
N VAL A 9 -8.87 -1.10 13.83
CA VAL A 9 -9.63 -0.82 12.59
C VAL A 9 -9.20 0.51 11.97
N ALA A 10 -9.06 1.55 12.79
CA ALA A 10 -8.58 2.86 12.33
C ALA A 10 -7.15 2.77 11.76
N GLU A 11 -6.26 2.04 12.39
CA GLU A 11 -4.90 1.79 11.92
C GLU A 11 -4.90 1.09 10.55
N LEU A 12 -5.74 0.07 10.35
CA LEU A 12 -5.85 -0.66 9.09
C LEU A 12 -6.42 0.21 7.97
N PHE A 13 -7.48 0.99 8.22
CA PHE A 13 -8.06 1.88 7.22
C PHE A 13 -7.17 3.07 6.86
N GLU A 14 -6.36 3.55 7.78
CA GLU A 14 -5.36 4.58 7.49
C GLU A 14 -4.06 4.01 6.92
N ALA A 15 -3.98 2.71 6.73
CA ALA A 15 -2.79 2.01 6.23
C ALA A 15 -1.52 2.37 7.00
N ARG A 16 -1.64 2.52 8.33
CA ARG A 16 -0.51 2.82 9.20
C ARG A 16 0.36 1.60 9.40
N ARG A 17 1.66 1.83 9.52
CA ARG A 17 2.61 0.78 9.86
C ARG A 17 2.51 0.48 11.35
N PRO A 18 2.25 -0.78 11.79
CA PRO A 18 2.24 -1.14 13.21
C PRO A 18 3.59 -0.84 13.87
N LYS A 19 3.58 -0.53 15.17
CA LYS A 19 4.83 -0.22 15.92
C LYS A 19 5.86 -1.33 15.82
N ASP A 20 5.42 -2.55 16.10
CA ASP A 20 6.26 -3.76 16.07
C ASP A 20 5.80 -4.66 14.92
N HIS A 21 5.86 -4.12 13.69
CA HIS A 21 5.41 -4.86 12.52
C HIS A 21 6.29 -6.08 12.25
N ALA A 22 5.66 -7.15 11.77
CA ALA A 22 6.36 -8.31 11.26
C ALA A 22 7.13 -7.95 9.99
N ILE A 23 8.24 -8.63 9.76
CA ILE A 23 8.97 -8.57 8.49
C ILE A 23 8.65 -9.83 7.71
N ILE A 24 8.26 -9.65 6.46
CA ILE A 24 8.00 -10.74 5.51
C ILE A 24 9.11 -10.81 4.48
N ALA A 25 9.42 -12.03 4.01
CA ALA A 25 10.44 -12.24 2.99
C ALA A 25 10.01 -11.64 1.64
N GLU A 26 10.87 -10.85 1.02
CA GLU A 26 10.63 -10.27 -0.30
C GLU A 26 10.96 -11.23 -1.45
N SER A 27 11.78 -12.24 -1.19
CA SER A 27 12.22 -13.24 -2.17
C SER A 27 12.38 -14.61 -1.53
N ASP A 28 12.38 -15.65 -2.37
CA ASP A 28 12.73 -16.99 -1.95
C ASP A 28 14.24 -17.09 -1.70
N GLY A 29 14.65 -17.88 -0.72
CA GLY A 29 16.06 -18.09 -0.47
C GLY A 29 16.37 -18.75 0.87
N TYR A 30 17.67 -18.92 1.13
CA TYR A 30 18.19 -19.46 2.36
C TYR A 30 18.54 -18.36 3.34
N VAL A 31 18.17 -18.58 4.61
CA VAL A 31 18.42 -17.62 5.69
C VAL A 31 19.84 -17.79 6.22
N GLU A 32 20.56 -16.69 6.30
CA GLU A 32 21.85 -16.58 6.97
C GLU A 32 21.81 -15.44 8.00
N PHE A 33 22.48 -15.62 9.14
CA PHE A 33 22.65 -14.54 10.11
C PHE A 33 24.00 -13.86 9.88
N GLY A 34 23.93 -12.57 9.53
CA GLY A 34 25.13 -11.74 9.40
C GLY A 34 25.65 -11.20 10.74
N ARG A 35 26.76 -10.50 10.70
CA ARG A 35 27.28 -9.81 11.88
C ARG A 35 26.31 -8.74 12.36
N ASP A 36 26.05 -8.75 13.66
CA ASP A 36 25.19 -7.76 14.30
C ASP A 36 25.72 -6.33 14.06
N TYR A 37 24.81 -5.42 13.76
CA TYR A 37 25.12 -4.00 13.60
C TYR A 37 24.53 -3.20 14.76
N LYS A 38 25.37 -2.76 15.70
CA LYS A 38 24.95 -2.03 16.91
C LYS A 38 23.86 -2.78 17.69
N THR A 39 22.63 -2.24 17.74
CA THR A 39 21.48 -2.81 18.45
C THR A 39 20.59 -3.68 17.57
N LYS A 40 21.00 -3.94 16.32
CA LYS A 40 20.22 -4.68 15.34
C LYS A 40 20.90 -5.99 14.95
N ARG A 41 20.11 -7.04 14.76
CA ARG A 41 20.55 -8.27 14.11
C ARG A 41 20.42 -8.14 12.60
N ARG A 42 21.32 -8.73 11.87
CA ARG A 42 21.28 -8.79 10.41
C ARG A 42 20.83 -10.16 9.99
N ILE A 43 19.72 -10.23 9.23
CA ILE A 43 19.24 -11.43 8.56
C ILE A 43 19.48 -11.24 7.07
N ILE A 44 20.13 -12.22 6.45
CA ILE A 44 20.41 -12.20 5.02
C ILE A 44 19.64 -13.36 4.39
N VAL A 45 18.89 -13.06 3.36
CA VAL A 45 18.21 -14.06 2.52
C VAL A 45 19.00 -14.17 1.22
N ARG A 46 19.68 -15.30 1.05
CA ARG A 46 20.47 -15.60 -0.15
C ARG A 46 19.62 -16.38 -1.14
N HIS A 47 19.49 -15.85 -2.33
CA HIS A 47 18.78 -16.51 -3.42
C HIS A 47 19.55 -17.77 -3.89
N GLU A 48 18.83 -18.75 -4.46
CA GLU A 48 19.48 -19.92 -5.07
C GLU A 48 20.36 -19.54 -6.27
N ASP A 49 19.96 -18.50 -6.98
CA ASP A 49 20.74 -17.95 -8.08
C ASP A 49 21.77 -16.95 -7.54
N GLU A 50 23.05 -17.31 -7.60
CA GLU A 50 24.17 -16.49 -7.11
C GLU A 50 24.32 -15.15 -7.87
N THR A 51 23.62 -14.98 -9.01
CA THR A 51 23.63 -13.73 -9.77
C THR A 51 22.74 -12.64 -9.16
N VAL A 52 21.82 -13.03 -8.26
CA VAL A 52 20.90 -12.14 -7.58
C VAL A 52 21.52 -11.69 -6.26
N GLU A 53 21.54 -10.37 -6.03
CA GLU A 53 22.03 -9.82 -4.77
C GLU A 53 21.20 -10.31 -3.58
N PRO A 54 21.84 -10.73 -2.48
CA PRO A 54 21.12 -11.16 -1.28
C PRO A 54 20.36 -10.00 -0.66
N THR A 55 19.17 -10.27 -0.15
CA THR A 55 18.34 -9.28 0.54
C THR A 55 18.71 -9.24 2.03
N GLU A 56 19.04 -8.06 2.54
CA GLU A 56 19.38 -7.85 3.94
C GLU A 56 18.25 -7.23 4.74
N TYR A 57 17.98 -7.77 5.91
CA TYR A 57 17.00 -7.27 6.87
C TYR A 57 17.68 -6.91 8.19
N LEU A 58 17.46 -5.69 8.68
CA LEU A 58 17.95 -5.22 9.96
C LEU A 58 16.83 -5.27 11.01
N VAL A 59 16.95 -6.19 11.94
CA VAL A 59 15.94 -6.49 12.95
C VAL A 59 16.40 -6.00 14.32
N PRO A 60 15.57 -5.28 15.10
CA PRO A 60 15.91 -4.90 16.46
C PRO A 60 16.19 -6.13 17.34
N LYS A 61 17.21 -6.05 18.19
CA LYS A 61 17.50 -7.08 19.19
C LYS A 61 16.31 -7.20 20.16
N GLY A 62 15.97 -8.43 20.53
CA GLY A 62 14.85 -8.70 21.42
C GLY A 62 13.54 -9.07 20.70
N ARG A 63 13.47 -8.95 19.39
CA ARG A 63 12.34 -9.47 18.61
C ARG A 63 12.49 -10.97 18.39
N HIS A 64 11.36 -11.67 18.44
CA HIS A 64 11.34 -13.11 18.14
C HIS A 64 11.49 -13.35 16.64
N ILE A 65 12.55 -14.07 16.27
CA ILE A 65 12.81 -14.46 14.89
C ILE A 65 12.22 -15.86 14.69
N THR A 66 11.38 -16.02 13.69
CA THR A 66 10.63 -17.26 13.41
C THR A 66 11.44 -18.27 12.61
N VAL A 67 12.57 -17.86 12.05
CA VAL A 67 13.42 -18.69 11.18
C VAL A 67 14.78 -18.96 11.81
N GLN A 68 15.42 -20.06 11.39
CA GLN A 68 16.76 -20.47 11.81
C GLN A 68 17.75 -20.33 10.66
N GLU A 69 19.04 -20.32 11.01
CA GLU A 69 20.10 -20.30 10.01
C GLU A 69 20.06 -21.56 9.14
N GLY A 70 20.11 -21.36 7.84
CA GLY A 70 20.02 -22.45 6.85
C GLY A 70 18.60 -22.82 6.43
N ASP A 71 17.56 -22.25 7.03
CA ASP A 71 16.19 -22.48 6.61
C ASP A 71 15.94 -21.92 5.21
N PHE A 72 15.19 -22.66 4.39
CA PHE A 72 14.66 -22.15 3.14
C PHE A 72 13.33 -21.44 3.41
N ILE A 73 13.22 -20.21 2.98
CA ILE A 73 12.00 -19.40 3.09
C ILE A 73 11.48 -19.03 1.71
N ARG A 74 10.16 -18.92 1.63
CA ARG A 74 9.47 -18.49 0.43
C ARG A 74 9.07 -17.01 0.55
N LYS A 75 8.90 -16.38 -0.58
CA LYS A 75 8.35 -15.03 -0.68
C LYS A 75 7.01 -14.93 0.06
N GLY A 76 6.91 -13.97 0.97
CA GLY A 76 5.73 -13.78 1.81
C GLY A 76 5.73 -14.51 3.15
N GLU A 77 6.72 -15.37 3.43
CA GLU A 77 6.87 -15.99 4.74
C GLU A 77 7.41 -15.00 5.78
N TYR A 78 7.01 -15.20 7.04
CA TYR A 78 7.39 -14.32 8.14
C TYR A 78 8.83 -14.60 8.61
N LEU A 79 9.64 -13.55 8.66
CA LEU A 79 10.95 -13.56 9.32
C LEU A 79 10.84 -13.19 10.79
N LEU A 80 9.91 -12.30 11.11
CA LEU A 80 9.57 -11.87 12.46
C LEU A 80 8.10 -12.10 12.74
N ASP A 81 7.82 -12.43 13.98
CA ASP A 81 6.45 -12.56 14.47
C ASP A 81 5.78 -11.18 14.66
N GLY A 82 4.47 -11.14 14.44
CA GLY A 82 3.65 -9.93 14.61
C GLY A 82 2.72 -9.65 13.41
N ASN A 83 2.17 -8.45 13.38
CA ASN A 83 1.31 -7.98 12.29
C ASN A 83 2.15 -7.35 11.19
N PRO A 84 2.07 -7.82 9.93
CA PRO A 84 2.81 -7.22 8.84
C PRO A 84 2.26 -5.83 8.49
N ALA A 85 3.11 -4.97 7.96
CA ALA A 85 2.66 -3.71 7.41
C ALA A 85 1.86 -3.95 6.12
N PRO A 86 0.70 -3.30 5.93
CA PRO A 86 -0.09 -3.48 4.71
C PRO A 86 0.67 -3.16 3.42
N HIS A 87 1.56 -2.17 3.46
CA HIS A 87 2.41 -1.82 2.33
C HIS A 87 3.36 -2.96 1.92
N ASP A 88 3.90 -3.68 2.89
CA ASP A 88 4.80 -4.81 2.62
C ASP A 88 4.03 -5.99 1.99
N ILE A 89 2.80 -6.23 2.42
CA ILE A 89 1.91 -7.24 1.82
C ILE A 89 1.63 -6.88 0.36
N LEU A 90 1.32 -5.61 0.08
CA LEU A 90 1.06 -5.15 -1.28
C LEU A 90 2.29 -5.34 -2.19
N LYS A 91 3.47 -4.96 -1.69
CA LYS A 91 4.73 -5.09 -2.44
C LYS A 91 5.09 -6.54 -2.74
N VAL A 92 4.90 -7.43 -1.76
CA VAL A 92 5.37 -8.82 -1.82
C VAL A 92 4.33 -9.77 -2.41
N GLN A 93 3.08 -9.69 -1.94
CA GLN A 93 2.02 -10.65 -2.26
C GLN A 93 1.00 -10.14 -3.27
N GLY A 94 0.94 -8.85 -3.51
CA GLY A 94 0.04 -8.23 -4.47
C GLY A 94 -1.29 -7.72 -3.90
N ILE A 95 -2.13 -7.20 -4.79
CA ILE A 95 -3.39 -6.52 -4.44
C ILE A 95 -4.42 -7.47 -3.83
N GLU A 96 -4.57 -8.67 -4.39
CA GLU A 96 -5.57 -9.64 -3.93
C GLU A 96 -5.28 -10.13 -2.51
N ALA A 97 -4.01 -10.43 -2.22
CA ALA A 97 -3.58 -10.83 -0.88
C ALA A 97 -3.78 -9.70 0.15
N LEU A 98 -3.50 -8.46 -0.23
CA LEU A 98 -3.75 -7.30 0.62
C LEU A 98 -5.23 -7.08 0.89
N ALA A 99 -6.07 -7.20 -0.13
CA ALA A 99 -7.52 -7.06 0.02
C ALA A 99 -8.08 -8.12 0.98
N ALA A 100 -7.69 -9.37 0.81
CA ALA A 100 -8.07 -10.47 1.71
C ALA A 100 -7.58 -10.23 3.16
N TYR A 101 -6.34 -9.78 3.31
CA TYR A 101 -5.76 -9.45 4.61
C TYR A 101 -6.55 -8.36 5.33
N LEU A 102 -6.83 -7.24 4.67
CA LEU A 102 -7.59 -6.11 5.25
C LEU A 102 -8.99 -6.54 5.68
N VAL A 103 -9.71 -7.27 4.81
CA VAL A 103 -11.05 -7.76 5.13
C VAL A 103 -11.01 -8.68 6.35
N ASN A 104 -10.11 -9.65 6.37
CA ASN A 104 -10.01 -10.62 7.46
C ASN A 104 -9.65 -9.95 8.79
N GLU A 105 -8.66 -9.06 8.81
CA GLU A 105 -8.21 -8.36 10.02
C GLU A 105 -9.32 -7.45 10.59
N ILE A 106 -10.01 -6.70 9.74
CA ILE A 106 -11.10 -5.83 10.17
C ILE A 106 -12.30 -6.65 10.67
N GLN A 107 -12.67 -7.70 9.97
CA GLN A 107 -13.74 -8.58 10.38
C GLN A 107 -13.45 -9.31 11.68
N GLU A 108 -12.23 -9.70 11.94
CA GLU A 108 -11.83 -10.31 13.21
C GLU A 108 -12.10 -9.37 14.39
N VAL A 109 -11.74 -8.10 14.26
CA VAL A 109 -12.02 -7.10 15.31
C VAL A 109 -13.52 -6.98 15.58
N TYR A 110 -14.34 -6.88 14.53
CA TYR A 110 -15.79 -6.78 14.71
C TYR A 110 -16.44 -8.06 15.24
N ARG A 111 -15.99 -9.24 14.81
CA ARG A 111 -16.46 -10.52 15.33
C ARG A 111 -16.19 -10.69 16.81
N LEU A 112 -15.01 -10.29 17.28
CA LEU A 112 -14.66 -10.32 18.71
C LEU A 112 -15.57 -9.42 19.56
N GLN A 113 -16.14 -8.37 18.96
CA GLN A 113 -17.12 -7.49 19.62
C GLN A 113 -18.57 -7.90 19.37
N GLY A 114 -18.81 -9.03 18.72
CA GLY A 114 -20.14 -9.53 18.43
C GLY A 114 -20.90 -8.77 17.34
N VAL A 115 -20.21 -7.91 16.59
CA VAL A 115 -20.82 -7.14 15.49
C VAL A 115 -20.72 -7.91 14.18
N LYS A 116 -21.86 -8.09 13.51
CA LYS A 116 -21.92 -8.76 12.21
C LYS A 116 -21.96 -7.71 11.09
N ILE A 117 -20.96 -7.70 10.25
CA ILE A 117 -20.86 -6.83 9.07
C ILE A 117 -20.59 -7.71 7.84
N ASN A 118 -21.26 -7.42 6.74
CA ASN A 118 -20.98 -8.11 5.48
C ASN A 118 -19.65 -7.62 4.91
N ASP A 119 -18.85 -8.54 4.38
CA ASP A 119 -17.53 -8.26 3.80
C ASP A 119 -17.57 -7.19 2.70
N LYS A 120 -18.66 -7.11 1.93
CA LYS A 120 -18.82 -6.13 0.85
C LYS A 120 -18.61 -4.67 1.28
N HIS A 121 -18.98 -4.33 2.52
CA HIS A 121 -18.81 -2.96 3.03
C HIS A 121 -17.33 -2.61 3.25
N ILE A 122 -16.55 -3.58 3.69
CA ILE A 122 -15.11 -3.43 3.89
C ILE A 122 -14.39 -3.49 2.54
N GLU A 123 -14.81 -4.37 1.66
CA GLU A 123 -14.25 -4.52 0.31
C GLU A 123 -14.38 -3.25 -0.52
N VAL A 124 -15.52 -2.55 -0.44
CA VAL A 124 -15.72 -1.26 -1.13
C VAL A 124 -14.69 -0.23 -0.66
N ILE A 125 -14.46 -0.13 0.64
CA ILE A 125 -13.49 0.80 1.22
C ILE A 125 -12.06 0.40 0.80
N SER A 126 -11.71 -0.87 0.91
CA SER A 126 -10.41 -1.41 0.49
C SER A 126 -10.12 -1.15 -0.98
N ARG A 127 -11.12 -1.29 -1.85
CA ARG A 127 -11.01 -0.98 -3.27
C ARG A 127 -10.63 0.48 -3.51
N GLN A 128 -11.24 1.42 -2.77
CA GLN A 128 -10.90 2.84 -2.87
C GLN A 128 -9.46 3.15 -2.40
N MET A 129 -8.99 2.44 -1.37
CA MET A 129 -7.61 2.57 -0.88
C MET A 129 -6.56 2.13 -1.91
N MET A 130 -6.90 1.16 -2.77
CA MET A 130 -5.99 0.56 -3.76
C MET A 130 -6.25 1.03 -5.20
N ARG A 131 -7.02 2.08 -5.38
CA ARG A 131 -7.41 2.57 -6.71
C ARG A 131 -6.28 3.24 -7.48
N LYS A 132 -5.28 3.78 -6.77
CA LYS A 132 -4.17 4.54 -7.36
C LYS A 132 -2.95 3.66 -7.61
N VAL A 133 -2.17 4.08 -8.60
CA VAL A 133 -0.84 3.53 -8.90
C VAL A 133 0.17 4.66 -8.85
N ARG A 134 1.40 4.34 -8.48
CA ARG A 134 2.53 5.28 -8.50
C ARG A 134 3.34 5.06 -9.77
N ILE A 135 3.61 6.11 -10.50
CA ILE A 135 4.40 6.04 -11.73
C ILE A 135 5.87 5.79 -11.39
N ILE A 136 6.43 4.70 -11.91
CA ILE A 136 7.86 4.37 -11.81
C ILE A 136 8.61 4.93 -13.02
N ASP A 137 8.13 4.61 -14.22
CA ASP A 137 8.67 5.09 -15.48
C ASP A 137 7.55 5.73 -16.29
N PRO A 138 7.61 7.04 -16.55
CA PRO A 138 6.59 7.72 -17.33
C PRO A 138 6.63 7.39 -18.84
N GLY A 139 7.69 6.77 -19.35
CA GLY A 139 7.85 6.53 -20.78
C GLY A 139 7.74 7.84 -21.58
N ASP A 140 6.94 7.83 -22.63
CA ASP A 140 6.67 9.02 -23.47
C ASP A 140 5.38 9.77 -23.03
N SER A 141 4.84 9.45 -21.86
CA SER A 141 3.68 10.13 -21.27
C SER A 141 4.04 11.45 -20.60
N SER A 142 3.02 12.26 -20.31
CA SER A 142 3.14 13.50 -19.55
C SER A 142 3.21 13.32 -18.04
N PHE A 143 3.23 12.08 -17.54
CA PHE A 143 3.32 11.80 -16.13
C PHE A 143 4.69 12.11 -15.54
N LEU A 144 4.72 12.43 -14.26
CA LEU A 144 5.96 12.60 -13.50
C LEU A 144 6.29 11.33 -12.73
N VAL A 145 7.58 11.07 -12.53
CA VAL A 145 8.05 9.94 -11.70
C VAL A 145 7.56 10.13 -10.27
N GLY A 146 6.96 9.07 -9.70
CA GLY A 146 6.40 9.10 -8.35
C GLY A 146 5.00 9.70 -8.23
N GLU A 147 4.40 10.17 -9.31
CA GLU A 147 3.05 10.73 -9.33
C GLU A 147 2.00 9.64 -9.05
N PRO A 148 1.06 9.87 -8.11
CA PRO A 148 -0.07 8.98 -7.91
C PRO A 148 -1.15 9.24 -8.97
N VAL A 149 -1.49 8.23 -9.75
CA VAL A 149 -2.47 8.29 -10.84
C VAL A 149 -3.52 7.19 -10.66
N SER A 150 -4.76 7.44 -11.06
CA SER A 150 -5.76 6.36 -11.08
C SER A 150 -5.39 5.32 -12.14
N LYS A 151 -5.58 4.05 -11.83
CA LYS A 151 -5.29 2.96 -12.76
C LYS A 151 -6.03 3.12 -14.10
N THR A 152 -7.28 3.56 -14.04
CA THR A 152 -8.10 3.80 -15.24
C THR A 152 -7.48 4.85 -16.17
N LYS A 153 -6.98 5.96 -15.59
CA LYS A 153 -6.33 7.02 -16.36
C LYS A 153 -5.01 6.55 -16.96
N LEU A 154 -4.23 5.75 -16.20
CA LEU A 154 -3.00 5.15 -16.71
C LEU A 154 -3.28 4.23 -17.89
N ASP A 155 -4.28 3.36 -17.79
CA ASP A 155 -4.66 2.43 -18.85
C ASP A 155 -5.14 3.16 -20.12
N GLU A 156 -5.91 4.25 -19.95
CA GLU A 156 -6.38 5.08 -21.07
C GLU A 156 -5.21 5.76 -21.80
N ILE A 157 -4.27 6.34 -21.07
CA ILE A 157 -3.11 7.01 -21.68
C ILE A 157 -2.20 5.99 -22.32
N ASN A 158 -1.97 4.84 -21.69
CA ASN A 158 -1.16 3.77 -22.26
C ASN A 158 -1.74 3.21 -23.57
N ARG A 159 -3.08 3.12 -23.69
CA ARG A 159 -3.73 2.74 -24.97
C ARG A 159 -3.39 3.75 -26.06
N LYS A 160 -3.50 5.05 -25.79
CA LYS A 160 -3.15 6.10 -26.76
C LYS A 160 -1.69 6.02 -27.18
N LEU A 161 -0.78 5.80 -26.21
CA LEU A 161 0.65 5.65 -26.50
C LEU A 161 0.94 4.40 -27.34
N MET A 162 0.25 3.28 -27.08
CA MET A 162 0.38 2.07 -27.90
C MET A 162 -0.11 2.28 -29.33
N ASP A 163 -1.23 3.00 -29.53
CA ASP A 163 -1.77 3.32 -30.84
C ASP A 163 -0.81 4.23 -31.65
N GLU A 164 -0.01 5.03 -30.96
CA GLU A 164 1.01 5.91 -31.54
C GLU A 164 2.41 5.27 -31.61
N GLU A 165 2.54 3.98 -31.25
CA GLU A 165 3.82 3.24 -31.19
C GLU A 165 4.88 3.87 -30.26
N LEU A 166 4.43 4.56 -29.23
CA LEU A 166 5.27 5.19 -28.20
C LEU A 166 5.46 4.29 -26.98
N ARG A 167 6.47 4.62 -26.16
CA ARG A 167 6.74 3.89 -24.92
C ARG A 167 5.65 4.16 -23.89
N VAL A 168 5.07 3.09 -23.34
CA VAL A 168 4.04 3.15 -22.31
C VAL A 168 4.61 3.54 -20.94
N ALA A 169 3.77 4.14 -20.10
CA ALA A 169 4.10 4.41 -18.70
C ALA A 169 3.94 3.14 -17.86
N ILE A 170 4.85 2.96 -16.91
CA ILE A 170 4.84 1.85 -15.96
C ILE A 170 4.54 2.39 -14.57
N GLY A 171 3.54 1.80 -13.90
CA GLY A 171 3.17 2.12 -12.53
C GLY A 171 3.16 0.89 -11.64
N GLU A 172 3.45 1.10 -10.36
CA GLU A 172 3.29 0.09 -9.32
C GLU A 172 2.03 0.33 -8.48
N PRO A 173 1.38 -0.71 -7.95
CA PRO A 173 0.24 -0.55 -7.06
C PRO A 173 0.59 0.32 -5.84
N LEU A 174 -0.30 1.23 -5.49
CA LEU A 174 -0.14 2.14 -4.36
C LEU A 174 -1.27 1.93 -3.36
N LEU A 175 -0.93 1.80 -2.08
CA LEU A 175 -1.89 1.77 -0.99
C LEU A 175 -1.95 3.14 -0.32
N LEU A 176 -3.15 3.73 -0.30
CA LEU A 176 -3.44 4.97 0.42
C LEU A 176 -4.37 4.69 1.60
N GLY A 177 -4.13 5.35 2.73
CA GLY A 177 -5.12 5.42 3.79
C GLY A 177 -6.38 6.14 3.33
N ILE A 178 -7.51 5.90 4.00
CA ILE A 178 -8.81 6.48 3.61
C ILE A 178 -8.79 8.00 3.54
N THR A 179 -8.09 8.67 4.45
CA THR A 179 -7.95 10.13 4.46
C THR A 179 -7.22 10.63 3.22
N LYS A 180 -6.09 10.03 2.88
CA LYS A 180 -5.33 10.38 1.67
C LYS A 180 -6.10 10.03 0.40
N ALA A 181 -6.79 8.91 0.37
CA ALA A 181 -7.63 8.50 -0.75
C ALA A 181 -8.77 9.51 -0.98
N ALA A 182 -9.40 9.99 0.09
CA ALA A 182 -10.45 11.00 0.01
C ALA A 182 -9.94 12.37 -0.48
N LEU A 183 -8.72 12.75 -0.11
CA LEU A 183 -8.08 14.01 -0.58
C LEU A 183 -7.51 13.90 -2.01
N SER A 184 -7.29 12.70 -2.51
CA SER A 184 -6.73 12.44 -3.84
C SER A 184 -7.81 12.14 -4.90
N THR A 185 -9.06 12.52 -4.65
CA THR A 185 -10.16 12.33 -5.60
C THR A 185 -10.01 13.26 -6.80
N ASP A 186 -10.65 12.89 -7.92
CA ASP A 186 -10.63 13.70 -9.14
C ASP A 186 -11.37 15.03 -8.97
N SER A 187 -12.37 15.09 -8.06
CA SER A 187 -13.09 16.30 -7.71
C SER A 187 -12.37 17.07 -6.60
N PHE A 188 -11.87 18.26 -6.92
CA PHE A 188 -11.27 19.15 -5.93
C PHE A 188 -12.31 19.75 -4.96
N LEU A 189 -13.56 19.90 -5.37
CA LEU A 189 -14.64 20.36 -4.50
C LEU A 189 -14.94 19.33 -3.41
N SER A 190 -15.02 18.07 -3.77
CA SER A 190 -15.19 16.98 -2.82
C SER A 190 -14.05 16.90 -1.81
N ALA A 191 -12.81 16.98 -2.28
CA ALA A 191 -11.63 17.00 -1.43
C ALA A 191 -11.59 18.19 -0.49
N ALA A 192 -11.86 19.40 -0.99
CA ALA A 192 -11.88 20.64 -0.21
C ALA A 192 -12.96 20.65 0.87
N SER A 193 -14.11 20.00 0.61
CA SER A 193 -15.18 19.89 1.59
C SER A 193 -14.91 18.92 2.73
N PHE A 194 -13.88 18.09 2.61
CA PHE A 194 -13.50 17.10 3.61
C PHE A 194 -12.45 17.63 4.59
N GLN A 195 -11.24 17.92 4.11
CA GLN A 195 -10.13 18.45 4.91
C GLN A 195 -9.19 19.29 4.04
N GLU A 196 -8.31 20.06 4.68
CA GLU A 196 -7.28 20.87 4.02
C GLU A 196 -7.85 21.81 2.92
N THR A 197 -8.99 22.44 3.20
CA THR A 197 -9.74 23.26 2.24
C THR A 197 -8.87 24.27 1.50
N THR A 198 -8.08 25.07 2.22
CA THR A 198 -7.23 26.10 1.63
C THR A 198 -6.16 25.51 0.72
N LYS A 199 -5.50 24.46 1.16
CA LYS A 199 -4.46 23.78 0.39
C LYS A 199 -5.01 23.16 -0.90
N VAL A 200 -6.13 22.44 -0.79
CA VAL A 200 -6.78 21.80 -1.94
C VAL A 200 -7.23 22.82 -2.96
N LEU A 201 -7.91 23.89 -2.54
CA LEU A 201 -8.36 24.95 -3.44
C LEU A 201 -7.20 25.71 -4.09
N THR A 202 -6.13 25.98 -3.35
CA THR A 202 -4.93 26.62 -3.87
C THR A 202 -4.25 25.77 -4.93
N GLU A 203 -4.04 24.48 -4.67
CA GLU A 203 -3.46 23.56 -5.64
C GLU A 203 -4.33 23.39 -6.89
N ALA A 204 -5.65 23.33 -6.72
CA ALA A 204 -6.59 23.23 -7.82
C ALA A 204 -6.53 24.49 -8.71
N SER A 205 -6.45 25.68 -8.09
CA SER A 205 -6.33 26.95 -8.79
C SER A 205 -5.01 27.07 -9.57
N ILE A 206 -3.89 26.73 -8.94
CA ILE A 206 -2.58 26.77 -9.59
C ILE A 206 -2.51 25.81 -10.79
N ASN A 207 -3.07 24.62 -10.64
CA ASN A 207 -3.05 23.59 -11.69
C ASN A 207 -4.17 23.75 -12.73
N GLY A 208 -5.06 24.73 -12.57
CA GLY A 208 -6.19 24.95 -13.48
C GLY A 208 -7.12 23.74 -13.55
N LYS A 209 -7.37 23.06 -12.43
CA LYS A 209 -8.22 21.87 -12.42
C LYS A 209 -9.67 22.20 -12.73
N LEU A 210 -10.31 21.35 -13.52
CA LEU A 210 -11.73 21.40 -13.83
C LEU A 210 -12.47 20.27 -13.11
N ASP A 211 -13.51 20.60 -12.36
CA ASP A 211 -14.40 19.64 -11.75
C ASP A 211 -15.55 19.31 -12.69
N GLN A 212 -15.75 18.03 -13.01
CA GLN A 212 -16.77 17.58 -13.95
C GLN A 212 -18.10 17.21 -13.28
N PHE A 213 -18.22 17.38 -11.98
CA PHE A 213 -19.44 17.07 -11.20
C PHE A 213 -19.98 15.66 -11.39
N ASN A 214 -19.09 14.68 -11.51
CA ASN A 214 -19.46 13.28 -11.72
C ASN A 214 -20.00 12.61 -10.46
N GLY A 215 -19.63 13.08 -9.27
CA GLY A 215 -20.02 12.54 -7.98
C GLY A 215 -21.25 13.21 -7.39
N LEU A 216 -21.80 12.59 -6.34
CA LEU A 216 -22.95 13.17 -5.63
C LEU A 216 -22.57 14.38 -4.77
N LYS A 217 -21.40 14.33 -4.13
CA LYS A 217 -20.96 15.34 -3.18
C LYS A 217 -20.75 16.70 -3.86
N GLU A 218 -20.11 16.73 -5.01
CA GLU A 218 -19.89 17.94 -5.82
C GLU A 218 -21.21 18.58 -6.22
N ASN A 219 -22.18 17.76 -6.66
CA ASN A 219 -23.51 18.23 -7.08
C ASN A 219 -24.37 18.73 -5.92
N VAL A 220 -24.11 18.27 -4.69
CA VAL A 220 -24.82 18.74 -3.50
C VAL A 220 -24.28 20.09 -2.99
N ILE A 221 -22.98 20.33 -3.19
CA ILE A 221 -22.31 21.54 -2.74
C ILE A 221 -22.73 22.76 -3.56
N ILE A 222 -22.98 22.59 -4.84
CA ILE A 222 -23.42 23.63 -5.77
C ILE A 222 -24.92 23.64 -5.91
#